data_e7ae974ae0f604b9e4f448692cd7129f
#
_entry.id   e7ae974ae0f604b9e4f448692cd7129f
#
_cell.length_a   1.000
_cell.length_b   1.000
_cell.length_c   1.000
_cell.angle_alpha   90.00
_cell.angle_beta   90.00
_cell.angle_gamma   90.00
#
_symmetry.space_group_name_H-M   'P 1'
#
loop_
_entity.id
_entity.type
_entity.pdbx_description
1 polymer ?
#
loop_
_entity_poly.entity_id
_entity_poly.type
_entity_poly.pdbx_seq_one_letter_code
_entity_poly.pdbx_strand_id
1 'polypeptide(L)'
;MAGVSERWDGAARPGHFAGVATVVAKLFTAVRPDVAFFGEKDFQQLAVIRRMTADLGLGVTIRGIETARDPDGLALSSRNAYLTADERGRALALPRSLEEAREAVLGGEPVQAALDEAKRQLMQAGFGRIDYFALVDAATLEPLDAPAGEMRLIAAATIGTTRLIDNIRVLSGTV
;
A
#
# COMPACT_ATOMS: atom_id res chain seq x y z
N MET A 1 2.56 -15.54 10.57
CA MET A 1 2.30 -14.44 9.60
C MET A 1 0.85 -14.43 9.09
N ALA A 2 0.00 -15.34 9.52
CA ALA A 2 -1.43 -15.33 9.18
C ALA A 2 -2.05 -13.95 9.49
N GLY A 3 -3.05 -13.56 8.73
CA GLY A 3 -3.69 -12.24 8.80
C GLY A 3 -3.06 -11.25 7.82
N VAL A 4 -1.91 -10.66 8.16
CA VAL A 4 -1.29 -9.60 7.32
C VAL A 4 -0.81 -10.05 5.94
N SER A 5 -0.66 -11.36 5.69
CA SER A 5 -0.18 -11.91 4.40
C SER A 5 -1.29 -12.49 3.50
N GLU A 6 -2.54 -12.50 3.92
CA GLU A 6 -3.60 -13.26 3.25
C GLU A 6 -4.56 -12.40 2.42
N ARG A 7 -4.72 -11.12 2.78
CA ARG A 7 -5.55 -10.15 2.07
C ARG A 7 -4.76 -9.36 1.04
N TRP A 8 -5.42 -8.49 0.32
CA TRP A 8 -4.87 -7.48 -0.57
C TRP A 8 -3.89 -8.08 -1.60
N ASP A 9 -2.62 -7.67 -1.58
CA ASP A 9 -1.59 -8.26 -2.44
C ASP A 9 -1.38 -9.75 -2.18
N GLY A 10 -1.59 -10.22 -0.96
CA GLY A 10 -1.52 -11.65 -0.63
C GLY A 10 -2.58 -12.47 -1.33
N ALA A 11 -3.82 -11.97 -1.38
CA ALA A 11 -4.92 -12.58 -2.13
C ALA A 11 -4.71 -12.50 -3.65
N ALA A 12 -4.24 -11.33 -4.13
CA ALA A 12 -3.97 -11.11 -5.55
C ALA A 12 -2.76 -11.89 -6.08
N ARG A 13 -1.83 -12.28 -5.20
CA ARG A 13 -0.55 -12.93 -5.54
C ARG A 13 -0.23 -14.09 -4.58
N PRO A 14 -0.94 -15.23 -4.68
CA PRO A 14 -0.73 -16.37 -3.78
C PRO A 14 0.74 -16.79 -3.69
N GLY A 15 1.25 -17.01 -2.46
CA GLY A 15 2.63 -17.41 -2.20
C GLY A 15 3.68 -16.29 -2.22
N HIS A 16 3.33 -15.09 -2.69
CA HIS A 16 4.27 -13.97 -2.80
C HIS A 16 4.93 -13.62 -1.46
N PHE A 17 4.15 -13.41 -0.41
CA PHE A 17 4.69 -13.04 0.88
C PHE A 17 5.44 -14.17 1.60
N ALA A 18 5.15 -15.42 1.30
CA ALA A 18 5.98 -16.54 1.76
C ALA A 18 7.39 -16.47 1.15
N GLY A 19 7.48 -16.16 -0.14
CA GLY A 19 8.76 -15.93 -0.82
C GLY A 19 9.53 -14.75 -0.24
N VAL A 20 8.87 -13.59 -0.08
CA VAL A 20 9.46 -12.39 0.53
C VAL A 20 9.99 -12.68 1.93
N ALA A 21 9.18 -13.28 2.79
CA ALA A 21 9.57 -13.62 4.15
C ALA A 21 10.78 -14.56 4.18
N THR A 22 10.79 -15.58 3.31
CA THR A 22 11.92 -16.53 3.22
C THR A 22 13.21 -15.82 2.84
N VAL A 23 13.20 -14.98 1.82
CA VAL A 23 14.39 -14.26 1.35
C VAL A 23 14.89 -13.29 2.41
N VAL A 24 13.99 -12.48 2.99
CA VAL A 24 14.35 -11.47 4.00
C VAL A 24 14.87 -12.15 5.28
N ALA A 25 14.24 -13.25 5.74
CA ALA A 25 14.74 -14.00 6.90
C ALA A 25 16.15 -14.55 6.66
N LYS A 26 16.43 -15.08 5.47
CA LYS A 26 17.78 -15.51 5.09
C LYS A 26 18.79 -14.36 5.11
N LEU A 27 18.43 -13.21 4.57
CA LEU A 27 19.29 -12.01 4.59
C LEU A 27 19.56 -11.56 6.02
N PHE A 28 18.55 -11.49 6.88
CA PHE A 28 18.73 -11.09 8.28
C PHE A 28 19.62 -12.08 9.05
N THR A 29 19.46 -13.37 8.80
CA THR A 29 20.28 -14.42 9.43
C THR A 29 21.75 -14.33 8.96
N ALA A 30 21.98 -14.04 7.69
CA ALA A 30 23.32 -13.95 7.12
C ALA A 30 24.05 -12.66 7.50
N VAL A 31 23.35 -11.51 7.41
CA VAL A 31 23.94 -10.16 7.63
C VAL A 31 23.91 -9.77 9.11
N ARG A 32 22.87 -10.19 9.84
CA ARG A 32 22.59 -9.83 11.25
C ARG A 32 22.60 -8.31 11.49
N PRO A 33 21.82 -7.54 10.76
CA PRO A 33 21.79 -6.09 10.92
C PRO A 33 21.05 -5.70 12.21
N ASP A 34 21.45 -4.59 12.85
CA ASP A 34 20.70 -4.01 13.96
C ASP A 34 19.42 -3.33 13.45
N VAL A 35 19.47 -2.72 12.26
CA VAL A 35 18.38 -1.98 11.64
C VAL A 35 18.26 -2.34 10.15
N ALA A 36 17.03 -2.50 9.67
CA ALA A 36 16.74 -2.68 8.26
C ALA A 36 15.66 -1.68 7.79
N PHE A 37 15.87 -1.08 6.61
CA PHE A 37 15.00 -0.07 6.03
C PHE A 37 14.20 -0.64 4.87
N PHE A 38 12.87 -0.35 4.84
CA PHE A 38 11.97 -0.76 3.77
C PHE A 38 11.08 0.40 3.35
N GLY A 39 10.85 0.55 2.04
CA GLY A 39 9.95 1.57 1.53
C GLY A 39 8.50 1.33 1.94
N GLU A 40 7.82 2.38 2.41
CA GLU A 40 6.39 2.32 2.77
C GLU A 40 5.47 2.17 1.53
N LYS A 41 5.99 2.37 0.32
CA LYS A 41 5.24 2.12 -0.90
C LYS A 41 4.66 0.70 -0.93
N ASP A 42 5.44 -0.29 -0.57
CA ASP A 42 5.03 -1.69 -0.44
C ASP A 42 4.59 -1.97 1.00
N PHE A 43 3.55 -1.25 1.46
CA PHE A 43 3.16 -1.19 2.87
C PHE A 43 2.80 -2.54 3.46
N GLN A 44 2.08 -3.38 2.72
CA GLN A 44 1.77 -4.73 3.20
C GLN A 44 3.03 -5.58 3.34
N GLN A 45 4.00 -5.44 2.44
CA GLN A 45 5.30 -6.11 2.57
C GLN A 45 6.02 -5.67 3.85
N LEU A 46 6.02 -4.38 4.15
CA LEU A 46 6.61 -3.84 5.39
C LEU A 46 5.92 -4.44 6.63
N ALA A 47 4.58 -4.54 6.64
CA ALA A 47 3.84 -5.16 7.74
C ALA A 47 4.17 -6.66 7.90
N VAL A 48 4.26 -7.40 6.79
CA VAL A 48 4.67 -8.82 6.79
C VAL A 48 6.09 -8.99 7.35
N ILE A 49 7.03 -8.13 6.94
CA ILE A 49 8.43 -8.20 7.41
C ILE A 49 8.51 -7.87 8.91
N ARG A 50 7.79 -6.86 9.39
CA ARG A 50 7.71 -6.54 10.81
C ARG A 50 7.17 -7.71 11.61
N ARG A 51 6.08 -8.31 11.15
CA ARG A 51 5.47 -9.46 11.81
C ARG A 51 6.39 -10.68 11.82
N MET A 52 7.00 -11.01 10.68
CA MET A 52 7.98 -12.09 10.57
C MET A 52 9.16 -11.89 11.54
N THR A 53 9.71 -10.68 11.58
CA THR A 53 10.85 -10.34 12.44
C THR A 53 10.51 -10.52 13.93
N ALA A 54 9.31 -10.11 14.33
CA ALA A 54 8.80 -10.31 15.69
C ALA A 54 8.54 -11.79 16.00
N ASP A 55 7.82 -12.50 15.13
CA ASP A 55 7.46 -13.92 15.32
C ASP A 55 8.69 -14.83 15.41
N LEU A 56 9.76 -14.51 14.68
CA LEU A 56 11.01 -15.27 14.66
C LEU A 56 12.07 -14.79 15.68
N GLY A 57 11.80 -13.71 16.41
CA GLY A 57 12.74 -13.14 17.39
C GLY A 57 14.09 -12.72 16.79
N LEU A 58 14.10 -12.18 15.56
CA LEU A 58 15.34 -11.91 14.82
C LEU A 58 16.15 -10.72 15.37
N GLY A 59 15.61 -9.94 16.30
CA GLY A 59 16.32 -8.81 16.92
C GLY A 59 16.60 -7.61 16.02
N VAL A 60 16.05 -7.58 14.80
CA VAL A 60 16.27 -6.50 13.82
C VAL A 60 15.19 -5.41 13.97
N THR A 61 15.59 -4.16 14.10
CA THR A 61 14.67 -3.02 14.09
C THR A 61 14.25 -2.69 12.66
N ILE A 62 12.95 -2.77 12.35
CA ILE A 62 12.43 -2.48 11.01
C ILE A 62 11.94 -1.03 10.93
N ARG A 63 12.57 -0.24 10.06
CA ARG A 63 12.23 1.17 9.78
C ARG A 63 11.55 1.31 8.43
N GLY A 64 10.37 1.96 8.40
CA GLY A 64 9.72 2.40 7.16
C GLY A 64 10.39 3.67 6.63
N ILE A 65 10.55 3.76 5.31
CA ILE A 65 10.96 4.97 4.61
C ILE A 65 9.80 5.43 3.77
N GLU A 66 9.45 6.69 3.89
CA GLU A 66 8.36 7.31 3.13
C GLU A 66 8.43 7.01 1.64
N THR A 67 7.26 6.87 1.01
CA THR A 67 7.18 6.63 -0.43
C THR A 67 7.77 7.80 -1.19
N ALA A 68 8.88 7.56 -1.90
CA ALA A 68 9.43 8.53 -2.82
C ALA A 68 8.48 8.69 -4.02
N ARG A 69 8.27 9.93 -4.45
CA ARG A 69 7.36 10.28 -5.56
C ARG A 69 8.08 11.11 -6.60
N ASP A 70 7.66 10.98 -7.84
CA ASP A 70 8.00 11.92 -8.90
C ASP A 70 7.41 13.32 -8.58
N PRO A 71 7.90 14.41 -9.21
CA PRO A 71 7.38 15.76 -8.97
C PRO A 71 5.88 15.93 -9.23
N ASP A 72 5.28 15.06 -10.05
CA ASP A 72 3.84 15.03 -10.36
C ASP A 72 3.01 14.18 -9.36
N GLY A 73 3.67 13.60 -8.35
CA GLY A 73 3.03 12.86 -7.26
C GLY A 73 2.96 11.34 -7.46
N LEU A 74 3.29 10.80 -8.64
CA LEU A 74 3.28 9.34 -8.85
C LEU A 74 4.37 8.68 -8.01
N ALA A 75 4.00 7.62 -7.27
CA ALA A 75 4.96 6.84 -6.49
C ALA A 75 6.04 6.23 -7.39
N LEU A 76 7.31 6.42 -7.02
CA LEU A 76 8.45 5.87 -7.78
C LEU A 76 8.38 4.34 -7.83
N SER A 77 8.46 3.81 -9.04
CA SER A 77 8.46 2.37 -9.30
C SER A 77 9.20 2.06 -10.60
N SER A 78 9.96 0.97 -10.63
CA SER A 78 10.51 0.43 -11.89
C SER A 78 9.41 0.09 -12.92
N ARG A 79 8.20 -0.20 -12.45
CA ARG A 79 7.05 -0.46 -13.33
C ARG A 79 6.57 0.78 -14.08
N ASN A 80 6.88 1.99 -13.61
CA ASN A 80 6.51 3.23 -14.32
C ASN A 80 7.16 3.29 -15.73
N ALA A 81 8.28 2.60 -15.93
CA ALA A 81 8.94 2.49 -17.23
C ALA A 81 8.15 1.71 -18.30
N TYR A 82 7.14 0.95 -17.89
CA TYR A 82 6.26 0.21 -18.81
C TYR A 82 5.04 1.03 -19.27
N LEU A 83 4.80 2.20 -18.68
CA LEU A 83 3.69 3.07 -19.03
C LEU A 83 4.04 3.86 -20.31
N THR A 84 3.11 3.90 -21.26
CA THR A 84 3.15 4.89 -22.32
C THR A 84 3.00 6.29 -21.77
N ALA A 85 3.32 7.33 -22.53
CA ALA A 85 3.18 8.73 -22.09
C ALA A 85 1.73 9.06 -21.71
N ASP A 86 0.75 8.54 -22.45
CA ASP A 86 -0.68 8.70 -22.15
C ASP A 86 -1.08 7.97 -20.87
N GLU A 87 -0.69 6.70 -20.73
CA GLU A 87 -0.94 5.92 -19.50
C GLU A 87 -0.27 6.56 -18.28
N ARG A 88 0.95 7.10 -18.44
CA ARG A 88 1.67 7.81 -17.38
C ARG A 88 0.88 9.04 -16.88
N GLY A 89 0.31 9.82 -17.81
CA GLY A 89 -0.54 10.97 -17.46
C GLY A 89 -1.81 10.54 -16.71
N ARG A 90 -2.47 9.48 -17.19
CA ARG A 90 -3.69 8.92 -16.56
C ARG A 90 -3.39 8.23 -15.23
N ALA A 91 -2.21 7.66 -15.05
CA ALA A 91 -1.79 7.00 -13.80
C ALA A 91 -1.78 7.95 -12.60
N LEU A 92 -1.68 9.27 -12.82
CA LEU A 92 -1.77 10.28 -11.77
C LEU A 92 -3.13 10.30 -11.05
N ALA A 93 -4.16 9.68 -11.63
CA ALA A 93 -5.42 9.49 -10.94
C ALA A 93 -5.28 8.64 -9.67
N LEU A 94 -4.31 7.72 -9.61
CA LEU A 94 -4.13 6.85 -8.44
C LEU A 94 -3.75 7.63 -7.17
N PRO A 95 -2.66 8.42 -7.13
CA PRO A 95 -2.35 9.22 -5.96
C PRO A 95 -3.41 10.29 -5.68
N ARG A 96 -4.04 10.89 -6.69
CA ARG A 96 -5.12 11.88 -6.50
C ARG A 96 -6.34 11.28 -5.84
N SER A 97 -6.83 10.14 -6.33
CA SER A 97 -7.98 9.45 -5.73
C SER A 97 -7.72 9.02 -4.28
N LEU A 98 -6.47 8.67 -3.93
CA LEU A 98 -6.10 8.39 -2.54
C LEU A 98 -6.21 9.65 -1.67
N GLU A 99 -5.69 10.79 -2.13
CA GLU A 99 -5.76 12.05 -1.41
C GLU A 99 -7.21 12.53 -1.23
N GLU A 100 -8.00 12.51 -2.29
CA GLU A 100 -9.41 12.90 -2.26
C GLU A 100 -10.23 12.00 -1.34
N ALA A 101 -9.99 10.67 -1.38
CA ALA A 101 -10.63 9.75 -0.44
C ALA A 101 -10.22 10.01 1.02
N ARG A 102 -8.95 10.38 1.26
CA ARG A 102 -8.48 10.77 2.59
C ARG A 102 -9.23 12.01 3.09
N GLU A 103 -9.32 13.04 2.26
CA GLU A 103 -10.02 14.28 2.60
C GLU A 103 -11.50 14.03 2.88
N ALA A 104 -12.17 13.22 2.07
CA ALA A 104 -13.58 12.83 2.25
C ALA A 104 -13.79 12.10 3.58
N VAL A 105 -12.97 11.09 3.89
CA VAL A 105 -13.03 10.34 5.14
C VAL A 105 -12.78 11.23 6.36
N LEU A 106 -11.79 12.12 6.29
CA LEU A 106 -11.49 13.05 7.37
C LEU A 106 -12.55 14.16 7.49
N GLY A 107 -13.23 14.48 6.39
CA GLY A 107 -14.37 15.40 6.33
C GLY A 107 -15.68 14.79 6.87
N GLY A 108 -15.67 13.51 7.26
CA GLY A 108 -16.81 12.84 7.85
C GLY A 108 -17.73 12.13 6.85
N GLU A 109 -17.33 12.00 5.59
CA GLU A 109 -18.06 11.18 4.64
C GLU A 109 -18.00 9.68 5.04
N PRO A 110 -19.07 8.91 4.77
CA PRO A 110 -19.03 7.46 4.97
C PRO A 110 -17.87 6.83 4.19
N VAL A 111 -17.05 6.02 4.87
CA VAL A 111 -15.85 5.40 4.29
C VAL A 111 -16.17 4.71 2.96
N GLN A 112 -17.24 3.91 2.91
CA GLN A 112 -17.60 3.20 1.69
C GLN A 112 -17.93 4.14 0.52
N ALA A 113 -18.57 5.29 0.78
CA ALA A 113 -18.88 6.28 -0.25
C ALA A 113 -17.59 6.90 -0.82
N ALA A 114 -16.64 7.29 0.03
CA ALA A 114 -15.35 7.82 -0.38
C ALA A 114 -14.54 6.79 -1.21
N LEU A 115 -14.54 5.52 -0.80
CA LEU A 115 -13.85 4.44 -1.52
C LEU A 115 -14.49 4.14 -2.88
N ASP A 116 -15.82 4.18 -2.98
CA ASP A 116 -16.52 3.91 -4.24
C ASP A 116 -16.35 5.08 -5.23
N GLU A 117 -16.33 6.31 -4.74
CA GLU A 117 -15.98 7.49 -5.55
C GLU A 117 -14.55 7.39 -6.09
N ALA A 118 -13.57 7.06 -5.25
CA ALA A 118 -12.20 6.86 -5.68
C ALA A 118 -12.04 5.79 -6.77
N LYS A 119 -12.73 4.64 -6.60
CA LYS A 119 -12.76 3.58 -7.62
C LYS A 119 -13.39 4.08 -8.92
N ARG A 120 -14.48 4.86 -8.86
CA ARG A 120 -15.13 5.43 -10.03
C ARG A 120 -14.18 6.37 -10.79
N GLN A 121 -13.43 7.20 -10.09
CA GLN A 121 -12.43 8.10 -10.68
C GLN A 121 -11.31 7.31 -11.39
N LEU A 122 -10.80 6.24 -10.78
CA LEU A 122 -9.80 5.39 -11.42
C LEU A 122 -10.35 4.76 -12.70
N MET A 123 -11.58 4.25 -12.70
CA MET A 123 -12.20 3.69 -13.91
C MET A 123 -12.37 4.75 -15.00
N GLN A 124 -12.78 5.98 -14.65
CA GLN A 124 -12.88 7.10 -15.59
C GLN A 124 -11.52 7.52 -16.17
N ALA A 125 -10.46 7.42 -15.38
CA ALA A 125 -9.09 7.66 -15.84
C ALA A 125 -8.55 6.52 -16.72
N GLY A 126 -9.30 5.43 -16.93
CA GLY A 126 -8.94 4.32 -17.81
C GLY A 126 -8.17 3.19 -17.13
N PHE A 127 -8.22 3.08 -15.81
CA PHE A 127 -7.78 1.86 -15.14
C PHE A 127 -8.77 0.73 -15.47
N GLY A 128 -8.27 -0.37 -16.04
CA GLY A 128 -9.11 -1.48 -16.49
C GLY A 128 -9.50 -2.46 -15.37
N ARG A 129 -8.73 -2.50 -14.28
CA ARG A 129 -8.97 -3.37 -13.12
C ARG A 129 -8.49 -2.70 -11.84
N ILE A 130 -9.32 -2.75 -10.82
CA ILE A 130 -8.98 -2.35 -9.46
C ILE A 130 -8.98 -3.63 -8.62
N ASP A 131 -7.81 -4.06 -8.15
CA ASP A 131 -7.71 -5.24 -7.29
C ASP A 131 -8.25 -4.93 -5.89
N TYR A 132 -7.89 -3.75 -5.37
CA TYR A 132 -8.44 -3.21 -4.13
C TYR A 132 -8.25 -1.70 -4.06
N PHE A 133 -9.14 -1.05 -3.32
CA PHE A 133 -9.02 0.31 -2.80
C PHE A 133 -9.75 0.31 -1.45
N ALA A 134 -9.00 0.48 -0.36
CA ALA A 134 -9.53 0.24 0.98
C ALA A 134 -8.91 1.16 2.03
N LEU A 135 -9.69 1.49 3.06
CA LEU A 135 -9.21 2.03 4.32
C LEU A 135 -8.89 0.85 5.25
N VAL A 136 -7.70 0.83 5.84
CA VAL A 136 -7.25 -0.26 6.71
C VAL A 136 -6.62 0.28 7.99
N ASP A 137 -6.69 -0.51 9.05
CA ASP A 137 -5.85 -0.33 10.23
C ASP A 137 -4.38 -0.51 9.86
N ALA A 138 -3.53 0.43 10.25
CA ALA A 138 -2.14 0.46 9.81
C ALA A 138 -1.27 -0.67 10.38
N ALA A 139 -1.65 -1.25 11.52
CA ALA A 139 -0.90 -2.33 12.17
C ALA A 139 -1.35 -3.71 11.70
N THR A 140 -2.66 -3.93 11.54
CA THR A 140 -3.25 -5.24 11.26
C THR A 140 -3.61 -5.46 9.80
N LEU A 141 -3.77 -4.38 9.01
CA LEU A 141 -4.31 -4.37 7.65
C LEU A 141 -5.75 -4.90 7.54
N GLU A 142 -6.48 -4.93 8.68
CA GLU A 142 -7.91 -5.19 8.66
C GLU A 142 -8.65 -4.03 8.03
N PRO A 143 -9.66 -4.29 7.18
CA PRO A 143 -10.46 -3.22 6.60
C PRO A 143 -11.26 -2.48 7.68
N LEU A 144 -11.42 -1.18 7.49
CA LEU A 144 -12.18 -0.30 8.38
C LEU A 144 -13.38 0.29 7.64
N ASP A 145 -14.55 0.16 8.23
CA ASP A 145 -15.80 0.77 7.73
C ASP A 145 -16.05 2.15 8.35
N ALA A 146 -15.28 2.53 9.35
CA ALA A 146 -15.29 3.84 9.99
C ALA A 146 -13.86 4.23 10.42
N PRO A 147 -13.55 5.55 10.52
CA PRO A 147 -12.26 6.00 11.01
C PRO A 147 -11.97 5.52 12.43
N ALA A 148 -10.82 4.87 12.64
CA ALA A 148 -10.37 4.39 13.94
C ALA A 148 -8.83 4.24 14.00
N GLY A 149 -8.20 4.77 15.06
CA GLY A 149 -6.78 4.60 15.32
C GLY A 149 -5.86 5.12 14.20
N GLU A 150 -4.73 4.46 14.00
CA GLU A 150 -3.83 4.73 12.88
C GLU A 150 -4.33 4.01 11.62
N MET A 151 -4.61 4.78 10.60
CA MET A 151 -5.23 4.27 9.37
C MET A 151 -4.33 4.49 8.17
N ARG A 152 -4.57 3.67 7.15
CA ARG A 152 -3.95 3.83 5.84
C ARG A 152 -4.95 3.54 4.72
N LEU A 153 -4.98 4.40 3.72
CA LEU A 153 -5.61 4.07 2.44
C LEU A 153 -4.59 3.31 1.60
N ILE A 154 -5.02 2.18 1.06
CA ILE A 154 -4.22 1.32 0.20
C ILE A 154 -4.94 1.06 -1.11
N ALA A 155 -4.23 1.06 -2.23
CA ALA A 155 -4.82 0.79 -3.53
C ALA A 155 -3.89 -0.02 -4.43
N ALA A 156 -4.49 -0.88 -5.26
CA ALA A 156 -3.84 -1.55 -6.37
C ALA A 156 -4.76 -1.58 -7.57
N ALA A 157 -4.28 -1.06 -8.69
CA ALA A 157 -5.06 -0.99 -9.92
C ALA A 157 -4.15 -1.14 -11.15
N THR A 158 -4.73 -1.58 -12.27
CA THR A 158 -4.01 -1.84 -13.52
C THR A 158 -4.42 -0.84 -14.59
N ILE A 159 -3.44 -0.18 -15.19
CA ILE A 159 -3.62 0.68 -16.37
C ILE A 159 -2.82 0.08 -17.52
N GLY A 160 -3.47 -0.12 -18.67
CA GLY A 160 -2.90 -0.93 -19.75
C GLY A 160 -2.55 -2.33 -19.23
N THR A 161 -1.28 -2.70 -19.31
CA THR A 161 -0.75 -3.96 -18.76
C THR A 161 -0.01 -3.77 -17.43
N THR A 162 0.11 -2.53 -16.95
CA THR A 162 0.94 -2.19 -15.77
C THR A 162 0.08 -2.13 -14.51
N ARG A 163 0.38 -3.01 -13.56
CA ARG A 163 -0.21 -2.97 -12.22
C ARG A 163 0.55 -2.00 -11.35
N LEU A 164 -0.13 -0.99 -10.85
CA LEU A 164 0.37 0.02 -9.92
C LEU A 164 -0.18 -0.23 -8.52
N ILE A 165 0.62 0.07 -7.51
CA ILE A 165 0.20 0.12 -6.11
C ILE A 165 0.61 1.46 -5.53
N ASP A 166 -0.21 1.97 -4.64
CA ASP A 166 0.10 3.16 -3.84
C ASP A 166 -0.64 3.11 -2.51
N ASN A 167 -0.21 3.93 -1.57
CA ASN A 167 -0.87 4.08 -0.28
C ASN A 167 -0.51 5.40 0.38
N ILE A 168 -1.40 5.89 1.23
CA ILE A 168 -1.17 7.10 2.03
C ILE A 168 -1.64 6.92 3.47
N ARG A 169 -1.03 7.63 4.39
CA ARG A 169 -1.48 7.71 5.79
C ARG A 169 -2.77 8.52 5.89
N VAL A 170 -3.68 8.05 6.73
CA VAL A 170 -4.86 8.80 7.11
C VAL A 170 -4.72 9.10 8.61
N LEU A 171 -4.37 10.34 8.92
CA LEU A 171 -4.25 10.79 10.30
C LEU A 171 -5.58 11.42 10.69
N SER A 172 -6.28 10.84 11.67
CA SER A 172 -7.32 11.59 12.36
C SER A 172 -6.61 12.72 13.11
N GLY A 173 -6.96 13.95 12.81
CA GLY A 173 -6.44 15.10 13.54
C GLY A 173 -6.70 14.88 15.03
N THR A 174 -5.62 14.87 15.83
CA THR A 174 -5.75 15.03 17.27
C THR A 174 -6.22 16.47 17.48
N VAL A 175 -7.49 16.65 17.86
CA VAL A 175 -7.98 17.91 18.43
C VAL A 175 -7.36 18.09 19.80
#